data_743fbb94f98724aa1540115047ff0086
#
_entry.id   743fbb94f98724aa1540115047ff0086
#
_cell.length_a   1.000
_cell.length_b   1.000
_cell.length_c   1.000
_cell.angle_alpha   90.00
_cell.angle_beta   90.00
_cell.angle_gamma   90.00
#
_symmetry.space_group_name_H-M   'P 1'
#
loop_
_entity.id
_entity.type
_entity.pdbx_description
1 polymer ?
#
loop_
_entity_poly.entity_id
_entity_poly.type
_entity_poly.pdbx_seq_one_letter_code
_entity_poly.pdbx_strand_id
1 'polypeptide(L)'
;MTILIKGGHVINPATQMDEVADVLIEDQKIKKIGKELPEKEAERVINADGCYVMPGFIDMHVHFRDPGFEQKEDIYTGMQAAAHGGYTTVLTMPNTKPVADNPDIVNYVHNKAKSGSCIHVLQVGAVTKGQQG
;
A
#
# COMPACT_ATOMS: atom_id res chain seq x y z
N MET A 1 15.92 9.62 7.25
CA MET A 1 15.54 10.29 5.97
C MET A 1 14.32 11.15 6.21
N THR A 2 14.42 12.43 5.85
CA THR A 2 13.37 13.43 6.10
C THR A 2 12.78 13.92 4.78
N ILE A 3 11.46 13.83 4.64
CA ILE A 3 10.72 14.24 3.42
C ILE A 3 9.68 15.29 3.81
N LEU A 4 9.62 16.38 3.07
CA LEU A 4 8.58 17.38 3.18
C LEU A 4 7.66 17.30 1.95
N ILE A 5 6.38 17.01 2.15
CA ILE A 5 5.33 17.17 1.14
C ILE A 5 4.73 18.56 1.35
N LYS A 6 4.81 19.42 0.33
CA LYS A 6 4.50 20.84 0.47
C LYS A 6 3.27 21.25 -0.34
N GLY A 7 2.38 22.02 0.28
CA GLY A 7 1.26 22.69 -0.38
C GLY A 7 0.13 21.79 -0.84
N GLY A 8 0.09 20.53 -0.39
CA GLY A 8 -0.97 19.61 -0.78
C GLY A 8 -2.28 19.83 -0.04
N HIS A 9 -3.40 19.47 -0.66
CA HIS A 9 -4.69 19.43 0.03
C HIS A 9 -4.76 18.14 0.86
N VAL A 10 -4.51 18.27 2.15
CA VAL A 10 -4.44 17.12 3.08
C VAL A 10 -5.83 16.72 3.52
N ILE A 11 -6.20 15.47 3.24
CA ILE A 11 -7.46 14.87 3.68
C ILE A 11 -7.14 13.68 4.61
N ASN A 12 -7.58 13.77 5.85
CA ASN A 12 -7.47 12.67 6.82
C ASN A 12 -8.78 12.51 7.59
N PRO A 13 -9.64 11.55 7.21
CA PRO A 13 -10.93 11.34 7.87
C PRO A 13 -10.82 11.02 9.37
N ALA A 14 -9.74 10.36 9.79
CA ALA A 14 -9.55 9.98 11.19
C ALA A 14 -9.37 11.19 12.13
N THR A 15 -8.84 12.29 11.60
CA THR A 15 -8.64 13.56 12.35
C THR A 15 -9.57 14.67 11.86
N GLN A 16 -10.46 14.39 10.92
CA GLN A 16 -11.34 15.36 10.26
C GLN A 16 -10.57 16.51 9.59
N MET A 17 -9.35 16.23 9.16
CA MET A 17 -8.52 17.21 8.47
C MET A 17 -8.91 17.27 7.00
N ASP A 18 -9.16 18.47 6.48
CA ASP A 18 -9.52 18.75 5.09
C ASP A 18 -9.08 20.20 4.78
N GLU A 19 -7.77 20.39 4.58
CA GLU A 19 -7.19 21.70 4.31
C GLU A 19 -5.84 21.61 3.57
N VAL A 20 -5.42 22.73 2.97
CA VAL A 20 -4.08 22.84 2.39
C VAL A 20 -3.05 22.95 3.53
N ALA A 21 -2.09 22.03 3.53
CA ALA A 21 -1.04 21.95 4.53
C ALA A 21 0.21 21.24 3.98
N ASP A 22 1.31 21.38 4.72
CA ASP A 22 2.54 20.64 4.51
C ASP A 22 2.59 19.42 5.43
N VAL A 23 3.22 18.32 4.97
CA VAL A 23 3.42 17.11 5.77
C VAL A 23 4.92 16.81 5.85
N LEU A 24 5.47 16.87 7.04
CA LEU A 24 6.86 16.49 7.32
C LEU A 24 6.92 15.04 7.78
N ILE A 25 7.69 14.25 7.07
CA ILE A 25 7.92 12.82 7.36
C ILE A 25 9.38 12.65 7.80
N GLU A 26 9.59 11.95 8.90
CA GLU A 26 10.90 11.57 9.42
C GLU A 26 10.88 10.09 9.81
N ASP A 27 11.84 9.33 9.32
CA ASP A 27 12.00 7.91 9.62
C ASP A 27 10.70 7.10 9.45
N GLN A 28 10.05 7.29 8.30
CA GLN A 28 8.81 6.62 7.88
C GLN A 28 7.56 6.97 8.74
N LYS A 29 7.62 8.05 9.51
CA LYS A 29 6.50 8.51 10.33
C LYS A 29 6.17 9.97 10.02
N ILE A 30 4.90 10.32 10.08
CA ILE A 30 4.49 11.72 10.04
C ILE A 30 4.96 12.38 11.34
N LYS A 31 5.91 13.31 11.20
CA LYS A 31 6.46 14.09 12.31
C LYS A 31 5.61 15.30 12.63
N LYS A 32 5.13 15.99 11.59
CA LYS A 32 4.37 17.23 11.71
C LYS A 32 3.49 17.46 10.49
N ILE A 33 2.32 18.00 10.72
CA ILE A 33 1.45 18.57 9.70
C ILE A 33 1.20 20.03 10.08
N GLY A 34 1.26 20.95 9.13
CA GLY A 34 1.05 22.36 9.37
C GLY A 34 1.31 23.22 8.14
N LYS A 35 1.14 24.52 8.26
CA LYS A 35 1.36 25.48 7.17
C LYS A 35 2.80 26.00 7.22
N GLU A 36 3.40 26.22 6.04
CA GLU A 36 4.70 26.88 5.88
C GLU A 36 5.83 26.21 6.66
N LEU A 37 5.89 24.86 6.63
CA LEU A 37 6.97 24.13 7.26
C LEU A 37 8.32 24.43 6.57
N PRO A 38 9.43 24.58 7.33
CA PRO A 38 10.69 24.98 6.77
C PRO A 38 11.33 23.87 5.91
N GLU A 39 11.59 24.16 4.64
CA GLU A 39 12.21 23.22 3.70
C GLU A 39 13.61 22.78 4.12
N LYS A 40 14.34 23.64 4.84
CA LYS A 40 15.69 23.33 5.33
C LYS A 40 15.78 22.14 6.29
N GLU A 41 14.64 21.69 6.81
CA GLU A 41 14.57 20.51 7.68
C GLU A 41 14.41 19.20 6.90
N ALA A 42 14.21 19.28 5.58
CA ALA A 42 13.97 18.12 4.74
C ALA A 42 15.14 17.81 3.81
N GLU A 43 15.52 16.54 3.72
CA GLU A 43 16.46 16.04 2.72
C GLU A 43 15.84 16.01 1.32
N ARG A 44 14.50 15.87 1.26
CA ARG A 44 13.73 15.88 0.00
C ARG A 44 12.45 16.67 0.17
N VAL A 45 12.18 17.58 -0.77
CA VAL A 45 10.92 18.32 -0.86
C VAL A 45 10.12 17.81 -2.06
N ILE A 46 8.85 17.50 -1.84
CA ILE A 46 7.89 17.11 -2.88
C ILE A 46 6.84 18.22 -2.96
N ASN A 47 6.80 18.92 -4.09
CA ASN A 47 5.72 19.87 -4.33
C ASN A 47 4.42 19.12 -4.64
N ALA A 48 3.39 19.34 -3.82
CA ALA A 48 2.06 18.76 -3.95
C ALA A 48 0.97 19.82 -4.23
N ASP A 49 1.37 21.00 -4.71
CA ASP A 49 0.41 22.03 -5.07
C ASP A 49 -0.60 21.50 -6.10
N GLY A 50 -1.90 21.70 -5.83
CA GLY A 50 -3.00 21.17 -6.64
C GLY A 50 -3.23 19.65 -6.50
N CYS A 51 -2.50 18.95 -5.65
CA CYS A 51 -2.66 17.52 -5.39
C CYS A 51 -3.37 17.27 -4.07
N TYR A 52 -4.08 16.13 -3.99
CA TYR A 52 -4.56 15.59 -2.72
C TYR A 52 -3.45 14.79 -2.03
N VAL A 53 -3.32 14.98 -0.73
CA VAL A 53 -2.44 14.19 0.15
C VAL A 53 -3.31 13.49 1.18
N MET A 54 -3.34 12.18 1.15
CA MET A 54 -4.22 11.38 1.99
C MET A 54 -3.56 10.07 2.41
N PRO A 55 -4.10 9.36 3.43
CA PRO A 55 -3.65 8.01 3.74
C PRO A 55 -3.71 7.11 2.49
N GLY A 56 -2.72 6.23 2.34
CA GLY A 56 -2.70 5.28 1.24
C GLY A 56 -3.94 4.39 1.24
N PHE A 57 -4.43 4.06 0.05
CA PHE A 57 -5.63 3.24 -0.10
C PHE A 57 -5.38 1.79 0.32
N ILE A 58 -6.45 1.13 0.77
CA ILE A 58 -6.47 -0.30 1.11
C ILE A 58 -7.49 -0.97 0.21
N ASP A 59 -7.08 -1.99 -0.56
CA ASP A 59 -7.98 -2.82 -1.32
C ASP A 59 -8.11 -4.20 -0.66
N MET A 60 -9.31 -4.51 -0.19
CA MET A 60 -9.57 -5.77 0.53
C MET A 60 -9.95 -6.93 -0.39
N HIS A 61 -9.91 -6.77 -1.72
CA HIS A 61 -10.31 -7.82 -2.65
C HIS A 61 -9.60 -7.71 -4.00
N VAL A 62 -8.38 -8.25 -4.09
CA VAL A 62 -7.61 -8.28 -5.34
C VAL A 62 -7.23 -9.71 -5.72
N HIS A 63 -6.91 -9.91 -7.01
CA HIS A 63 -6.47 -11.20 -7.51
C HIS A 63 -5.11 -11.08 -8.18
N PHE A 64 -4.04 -11.40 -7.46
CA PHE A 64 -2.68 -11.44 -8.01
C PHE A 64 -2.34 -12.74 -8.73
N ARG A 65 -3.23 -13.74 -8.69
CA ARG A 65 -3.16 -14.96 -9.48
C ARG A 65 -1.95 -15.87 -9.21
N ASP A 66 -1.08 -15.51 -8.34
CA ASP A 66 0.16 -16.17 -7.96
C ASP A 66 0.02 -16.72 -6.52
N PRO A 67 0.22 -18.03 -6.32
CA PRO A 67 0.75 -19.01 -7.28
C PRO A 67 -0.27 -19.59 -8.27
N GLY A 68 0.25 -20.05 -9.42
CA GLY A 68 -0.39 -20.98 -10.33
C GLY A 68 -1.07 -20.39 -11.57
N PHE A 69 -1.19 -19.06 -11.66
CA PHE A 69 -1.74 -18.37 -12.82
C PHE A 69 -0.93 -17.13 -13.17
N GLU A 70 0.38 -17.18 -12.96
CA GLU A 70 1.32 -16.06 -13.09
C GLU A 70 1.32 -15.44 -14.49
N GLN A 71 0.89 -16.20 -15.52
CA GLN A 71 0.71 -15.69 -16.88
C GLN A 71 -0.42 -14.64 -17.01
N LYS A 72 -1.30 -14.53 -16.00
CA LYS A 72 -2.37 -13.53 -15.95
C LYS A 72 -1.96 -12.31 -15.14
N GLU A 73 -1.31 -12.55 -14.00
CA GLU A 73 -0.79 -11.57 -13.07
C GLU A 73 0.11 -12.28 -12.07
N ASP A 74 1.20 -11.65 -11.66
CA ASP A 74 2.03 -12.13 -10.56
C ASP A 74 2.05 -11.13 -9.40
N ILE A 75 2.63 -11.54 -8.27
CA ILE A 75 2.67 -10.70 -7.07
C ILE A 75 3.42 -9.39 -7.33
N TYR A 76 4.52 -9.40 -8.09
CA TYR A 76 5.34 -8.20 -8.29
C TYR A 76 4.64 -7.19 -9.19
N THR A 77 4.08 -7.63 -10.31
CA THR A 77 3.38 -6.74 -11.24
C THR A 77 2.09 -6.22 -10.63
N GLY A 78 1.36 -7.06 -9.88
CA GLY A 78 0.18 -6.64 -9.14
C GLY A 78 0.49 -5.62 -8.05
N MET A 79 1.59 -5.80 -7.30
CA MET A 79 2.07 -4.82 -6.31
C MET A 79 2.42 -3.48 -6.95
N GLN A 80 3.10 -3.49 -8.11
CA GLN A 80 3.44 -2.27 -8.84
C GLN A 80 2.19 -1.54 -9.33
N ALA A 81 1.23 -2.26 -9.91
CA ALA A 81 -0.03 -1.69 -10.36
C ALA A 81 -0.80 -1.05 -9.19
N ALA A 82 -0.88 -1.72 -8.05
CA ALA A 82 -1.51 -1.20 -6.84
C ALA A 82 -0.79 0.07 -6.33
N ALA A 83 0.55 0.06 -6.25
CA ALA A 83 1.34 1.22 -5.84
C ALA A 83 1.11 2.43 -6.75
N HIS A 84 1.06 2.22 -8.08
CA HIS A 84 0.74 3.27 -9.05
C HIS A 84 -0.68 3.84 -8.87
N GLY A 85 -1.62 3.02 -8.37
CA GLY A 85 -2.97 3.44 -8.02
C GLY A 85 -3.09 4.12 -6.65
N GLY A 86 -1.99 4.27 -5.89
CA GLY A 86 -2.00 4.88 -4.56
C GLY A 86 -2.39 3.89 -3.44
N TYR A 87 -2.45 2.60 -3.72
CA TYR A 87 -2.71 1.58 -2.71
C TYR A 87 -1.42 1.23 -1.96
N THR A 88 -1.50 1.21 -0.64
CA THR A 88 -0.39 0.84 0.24
C THR A 88 -0.58 -0.54 0.87
N THR A 89 -1.79 -1.08 0.80
CA THR A 89 -2.13 -2.40 1.33
C THR A 89 -3.18 -3.06 0.45
N VAL A 90 -2.99 -4.34 0.14
CA VAL A 90 -3.97 -5.14 -0.60
C VAL A 90 -4.16 -6.50 0.07
N LEU A 91 -5.38 -7.04 -0.03
CA LEU A 91 -5.73 -8.38 0.42
C LEU A 91 -5.98 -9.27 -0.81
N THR A 92 -5.11 -10.26 -1.03
CA THR A 92 -5.22 -11.17 -2.17
C THR A 92 -6.16 -12.32 -1.89
N MET A 93 -7.02 -12.61 -2.87
CA MET A 93 -8.02 -13.66 -2.74
C MET A 93 -7.43 -15.07 -2.86
N PRO A 94 -8.02 -16.09 -2.20
CA PRO A 94 -7.44 -17.41 -2.03
C PRO A 94 -7.56 -18.33 -3.24
N ASN A 95 -8.19 -17.90 -4.33
CA ASN A 95 -8.45 -18.71 -5.54
C ASN A 95 -7.23 -18.84 -6.44
N THR A 96 -6.12 -19.22 -5.86
CA THR A 96 -4.82 -19.53 -6.47
C THR A 96 -4.71 -21.04 -6.78
N LYS A 97 -3.61 -21.49 -7.37
CA LYS A 97 -3.34 -22.91 -7.60
C LYS A 97 -1.90 -23.24 -7.19
N PRO A 98 -1.72 -23.89 -6.05
CA PRO A 98 -2.74 -24.40 -5.12
C PRO A 98 -3.61 -23.30 -4.48
N VAL A 99 -4.80 -23.69 -4.02
CA VAL A 99 -5.69 -22.79 -3.25
C VAL A 99 -4.98 -22.38 -1.95
N ALA A 100 -5.14 -21.12 -1.54
CA ALA A 100 -4.57 -20.63 -0.28
C ALA A 100 -5.43 -21.11 0.91
N ASP A 101 -5.42 -22.40 1.18
CA ASP A 101 -6.17 -23.07 2.25
C ASP A 101 -5.29 -23.67 3.34
N ASN A 102 -4.01 -23.31 3.33
CA ASN A 102 -3.02 -23.79 4.28
C ASN A 102 -1.92 -22.74 4.50
N PRO A 103 -1.15 -22.84 5.61
CA PRO A 103 -0.10 -21.86 5.93
C PRO A 103 1.02 -21.76 4.89
N ASP A 104 1.34 -22.81 4.17
CA ASP A 104 2.48 -22.81 3.25
C ASP A 104 2.23 -21.86 2.08
N ILE A 105 1.01 -21.85 1.53
CA ILE A 105 0.64 -20.93 0.44
C ILE A 105 0.56 -19.48 0.96
N VAL A 106 0.03 -19.27 2.17
CA VAL A 106 0.02 -17.93 2.79
C VAL A 106 1.44 -17.41 2.98
N ASN A 107 2.34 -18.26 3.49
CA ASN A 107 3.74 -17.89 3.70
C ASN A 107 4.47 -17.65 2.38
N TYR A 108 4.18 -18.43 1.34
CA TYR A 108 4.72 -18.22 -0.01
C TYR A 108 4.39 -16.80 -0.50
N VAL A 109 3.12 -16.41 -0.47
CA VAL A 109 2.68 -15.08 -0.92
C VAL A 109 3.34 -13.97 -0.10
N HIS A 110 3.33 -14.09 1.23
CA HIS A 110 3.95 -13.10 2.11
C HIS A 110 5.47 -12.97 1.88
N ASN A 111 6.18 -14.07 1.71
CA ASN A 111 7.63 -14.04 1.49
C ASN A 111 7.97 -13.45 0.12
N LYS A 112 7.21 -13.80 -0.90
CA LYS A 112 7.39 -13.25 -2.25
C LYS A 112 7.09 -11.74 -2.27
N ALA A 113 6.00 -11.31 -1.63
CA ALA A 113 5.64 -9.90 -1.52
C ALA A 113 6.69 -9.08 -0.76
N LYS A 114 7.29 -9.60 0.30
CA LYS A 114 8.37 -8.92 1.04
C LYS A 114 9.57 -8.58 0.16
N SER A 115 9.91 -9.39 -0.83
CA SER A 115 11.03 -9.11 -1.73
C SER A 115 10.72 -8.01 -2.74
N GLY A 116 9.45 -7.73 -3.02
CA GLY A 116 9.01 -6.61 -3.88
C GLY A 116 8.92 -5.26 -3.16
N SER A 117 8.77 -5.26 -1.87
CA SER A 117 8.85 -4.17 -0.86
C SER A 117 8.23 -2.80 -1.19
N CYS A 118 7.22 -2.68 -2.08
CA CYS A 118 6.60 -1.39 -2.38
C CYS A 118 5.26 -1.16 -1.64
N ILE A 119 4.51 -2.22 -1.34
CA ILE A 119 3.24 -2.18 -0.60
C ILE A 119 3.10 -3.40 0.33
N HIS A 120 2.14 -3.37 1.23
CA HIS A 120 1.77 -4.53 2.04
C HIS A 120 0.80 -5.44 1.29
N VAL A 121 1.13 -6.73 1.24
CA VAL A 121 0.27 -7.77 0.67
C VAL A 121 -0.10 -8.76 1.76
N LEU A 122 -1.40 -8.94 1.97
CA LEU A 122 -1.97 -9.88 2.94
C LEU A 122 -2.76 -10.93 2.17
N GLN A 123 -2.47 -12.22 2.43
CA GLN A 123 -3.18 -13.32 1.79
C GLN A 123 -4.41 -13.73 2.60
N VAL A 124 -5.58 -13.67 1.99
CA VAL A 124 -6.81 -14.23 2.57
C VAL A 124 -6.79 -15.75 2.43
N GLY A 125 -7.07 -16.45 3.52
CA GLY A 125 -7.22 -17.90 3.49
C GLY A 125 -8.60 -18.34 2.98
N ALA A 126 -8.65 -19.46 2.25
CA ALA A 126 -9.92 -20.10 1.91
C ALA A 126 -10.59 -20.68 3.16
N VAL A 127 -11.90 -20.54 3.26
CA VAL A 127 -12.70 -21.04 4.38
C VAL A 127 -12.74 -22.58 4.40
N THR A 128 -12.73 -23.20 3.21
CA THR A 128 -12.80 -24.66 3.06
C THR A 128 -11.62 -25.18 2.25
N LYS A 129 -11.22 -26.42 2.47
CA LYS A 129 -10.17 -27.10 1.72
C LYS A 129 -10.53 -27.19 0.25
N GLY A 130 -9.60 -26.73 -0.62
CA GLY A 130 -9.82 -26.73 -2.08
C GLY A 130 -10.96 -25.85 -2.56
N GLN A 131 -11.55 -25.02 -1.69
CA GLN A 131 -12.77 -24.22 -1.99
C GLN A 131 -13.96 -25.07 -2.40
N GLN A 132 -14.14 -26.23 -1.80
CA GLN A 132 -15.17 -27.20 -2.18
C GLN A 132 -16.47 -27.11 -1.35
N GLY A 133 -16.62 -26.11 -0.50
CA GLY A 133 -17.80 -25.90 0.34
C GLY A 133 -17.75 -26.57 1.69
#